data_54ab97341e09efe20867095926c833f5
#
_entry.id   54ab97341e09efe20867095926c833f5
#
_cell.length_a   1.000
_cell.length_b   1.000
_cell.length_c   1.000
_cell.angle_alpha   90.00
_cell.angle_beta   90.00
_cell.angle_gamma   90.00
#
_symmetry.space_group_name_H-M   'P 1'
#
loop_
_entity.id
_entity.type
_entity.pdbx_description
1 polymer ?
#
loop_
_entity_poly.entity_id
_entity_poly.type
_entity_poly.pdbx_seq_one_letter_code
_entity_poly.pdbx_strand_id
1 'polypeptide(L)'
;MNEKWWKNAVVYQIYPRSFKDSNGDGIGDLQGIYEKLDYLAELGINVIWMSPVYKSPNDDNGYDISDYQDIMDDFGTMDDFDRVLEKAHRLNIKIMMDLVVNHTSDEHKWFIESKKSKDNPYHDYYMWADPDKNGNPPNRWESCFSGSAWEYVESVGQFYLHSFSRKQPDLNWDNPKVRDEVFKMMTWWCDKGIDGFRMDVISMISKYPGLPDGPENGNGYTGNTSCDGPNIHKYLREMNEKVLSKYRLITVGECPGVNAEQAKKYANIDGSELDMIFQFEHVSGSTLKPCHHGKWDGEAMTMPELRANFTKWQKDLEGCAWNSLFLSNHDQPRCVSRFGNDSEQYRELSAKMLATMTHFQKGTPYVYQGEELGMTNAYMENIADYRDIESLNAYKELTTKENIPAETVMGYIKAVGRDNARTPMQWDASDNGGFTSGTPWLQVNKNYKTINAAAQVNDPDSVFAYYKKLIALRHTNEVMVDGVYDVLIPDHPQIYAYTRTLGDKQLLVLCNDSDTNVAIPAEIQEKLHAAKNILIQNYKDTDESTLRPYEAVVYAR
;
A
#
# COMPACT_ATOMS: atom_id res chain seq x y z
N MET A 1 -21.53 12.97 18.02
CA MET A 1 -20.66 12.68 16.84
C MET A 1 -19.65 11.65 17.29
N ASN A 2 -19.60 10.47 16.65
CA ASN A 2 -18.57 9.49 16.99
C ASN A 2 -17.21 10.11 16.66
N GLU A 3 -16.35 10.20 17.68
CA GLU A 3 -14.97 10.64 17.51
C GLU A 3 -14.31 9.75 16.45
N LYS A 4 -13.72 10.36 15.43
CA LYS A 4 -13.04 9.64 14.34
C LYS A 4 -11.69 9.12 14.88
N TRP A 5 -11.77 8.06 15.67
CA TRP A 5 -10.64 7.46 16.41
C TRP A 5 -9.45 7.12 15.51
N TRP A 6 -9.73 6.77 14.25
CA TRP A 6 -8.72 6.40 13.26
C TRP A 6 -7.81 7.58 12.84
N LYS A 7 -8.18 8.82 13.09
CA LYS A 7 -7.29 9.96 12.85
C LYS A 7 -6.00 9.87 13.66
N ASN A 8 -6.06 9.28 14.84
CA ASN A 8 -4.91 9.09 15.73
C ASN A 8 -4.24 7.71 15.52
N ALA A 9 -4.70 6.94 14.57
CA ALA A 9 -4.16 5.62 14.28
C ALA A 9 -2.78 5.71 13.61
N VAL A 10 -1.98 4.67 13.85
CA VAL A 10 -0.82 4.29 13.03
C VAL A 10 -1.05 2.85 12.60
N VAL A 11 -1.16 2.65 11.30
CA VAL A 11 -1.45 1.35 10.70
C VAL A 11 -0.15 0.67 10.32
N TYR A 12 0.00 -0.59 10.69
CA TYR A 12 1.11 -1.43 10.26
C TYR A 12 0.59 -2.50 9.31
N GLN A 13 1.13 -2.55 8.10
CA GLN A 13 0.75 -3.57 7.13
C GLN A 13 1.57 -4.83 7.33
N ILE A 14 0.89 -5.96 7.53
CA ILE A 14 1.46 -7.30 7.50
C ILE A 14 1.17 -7.95 6.16
N TYR A 15 2.22 -8.44 5.49
CA TYR A 15 2.15 -9.39 4.38
C TYR A 15 2.36 -10.80 4.94
N PRO A 16 1.29 -11.57 5.21
CA PRO A 16 1.34 -12.75 6.08
C PRO A 16 2.37 -13.77 5.66
N ARG A 17 2.41 -14.10 4.36
CA ARG A 17 3.32 -15.09 3.76
C ARG A 17 4.80 -14.83 4.07
N SER A 18 5.18 -13.58 4.33
CA SER A 18 6.56 -13.14 4.56
C SER A 18 6.79 -12.56 5.96
N PHE A 19 5.84 -12.66 6.88
CA PHE A 19 5.99 -12.04 8.20
C PHE A 19 6.74 -12.94 9.20
N LYS A 20 6.19 -14.12 9.50
CA LYS A 20 6.83 -15.12 10.37
C LYS A 20 6.22 -16.49 10.12
N ASP A 21 7.07 -17.46 9.82
CA ASP A 21 6.71 -18.87 9.74
C ASP A 21 6.90 -19.53 11.11
N SER A 22 5.85 -20.17 11.62
CA SER A 22 5.86 -20.84 12.92
C SER A 22 6.06 -22.34 12.83
N ASN A 23 5.75 -22.95 11.68
CA ASN A 23 5.72 -24.42 11.51
C ASN A 23 6.92 -24.98 10.72
N GLY A 24 7.70 -24.12 10.05
CA GLY A 24 8.92 -24.49 9.33
C GLY A 24 8.69 -24.92 7.87
N ASP A 25 7.54 -24.64 7.30
CA ASP A 25 7.24 -24.96 5.89
C ASP A 25 7.76 -23.90 4.89
N GLY A 26 8.26 -22.79 5.39
CA GLY A 26 8.82 -21.69 4.59
C GLY A 26 7.83 -20.58 4.26
N ILE A 27 6.59 -20.68 4.75
CA ILE A 27 5.51 -19.72 4.53
C ILE A 27 5.11 -19.12 5.88
N GLY A 28 5.02 -17.79 5.94
CA GLY A 28 4.51 -17.10 7.14
C GLY A 28 3.04 -17.42 7.37
N ASP A 29 2.62 -17.48 8.64
CA ASP A 29 1.31 -17.96 9.05
C ASP A 29 0.69 -17.14 10.19
N LEU A 30 -0.59 -17.40 10.52
CA LEU A 30 -1.33 -16.71 11.58
C LEU A 30 -0.73 -16.95 12.96
N GLN A 31 -0.19 -18.14 13.23
CA GLN A 31 0.50 -18.42 14.49
C GLN A 31 1.78 -17.58 14.61
N GLY A 32 2.54 -17.42 13.52
CA GLY A 32 3.71 -16.54 13.47
C GLY A 32 3.34 -15.07 13.71
N ILE A 33 2.21 -14.61 13.15
CA ILE A 33 1.66 -13.27 13.45
C ILE A 33 1.32 -13.18 14.94
N TYR A 34 0.62 -14.17 15.50
CA TYR A 34 0.29 -14.24 16.93
C TYR A 34 1.52 -14.08 17.83
N GLU A 35 2.62 -14.75 17.49
CA GLU A 35 3.89 -14.68 18.24
C GLU A 35 4.53 -13.30 18.22
N LYS A 36 4.31 -12.53 17.15
CA LYS A 36 4.93 -11.21 16.95
C LYS A 36 4.04 -10.01 17.32
N LEU A 37 2.83 -10.23 17.81
CA LEU A 37 1.94 -9.13 18.24
C LEU A 37 2.53 -8.27 19.36
N ASP A 38 3.31 -8.88 20.28
CA ASP A 38 3.97 -8.12 21.37
C ASP A 38 5.05 -7.16 20.82
N TYR A 39 5.77 -7.55 19.76
CA TYR A 39 6.71 -6.68 19.04
C TYR A 39 6.01 -5.45 18.44
N LEU A 40 4.84 -5.66 17.84
CA LEU A 40 4.05 -4.56 17.25
C LEU A 40 3.45 -3.64 18.34
N ALA A 41 3.02 -4.22 19.47
CA ALA A 41 2.59 -3.46 20.62
C ALA A 41 3.73 -2.61 21.20
N GLU A 42 4.95 -3.17 21.27
CA GLU A 42 6.14 -2.43 21.72
C GLU A 42 6.51 -1.28 20.78
N LEU A 43 6.38 -1.48 19.46
CA LEU A 43 6.56 -0.42 18.46
C LEU A 43 5.54 0.72 18.64
N GLY A 44 4.38 0.43 19.25
CA GLY A 44 3.31 1.39 19.50
C GLY A 44 2.19 1.40 18.47
N ILE A 45 2.16 0.41 17.58
CA ILE A 45 1.13 0.23 16.56
C ILE A 45 -0.23 -0.02 17.22
N ASN A 46 -1.27 0.59 16.71
CA ASN A 46 -2.64 0.41 17.20
C ASN A 46 -3.64 -0.09 16.13
N VAL A 47 -3.21 -0.25 14.89
CA VAL A 47 -3.98 -0.94 13.83
C VAL A 47 -3.04 -1.82 13.01
N ILE A 48 -3.44 -3.05 12.74
CA ILE A 48 -2.80 -3.93 11.76
C ILE A 48 -3.69 -4.00 10.53
N TRP A 49 -3.16 -3.68 9.36
CA TRP A 49 -3.72 -4.09 8.08
C TRP A 49 -3.10 -5.43 7.69
N MET A 50 -3.93 -6.44 7.59
CA MET A 50 -3.55 -7.78 7.17
C MET A 50 -3.87 -7.96 5.69
N SER A 51 -2.85 -8.15 4.84
CA SER A 51 -3.06 -8.55 3.44
C SER A 51 -3.80 -9.89 3.40
N PRO A 52 -4.43 -10.29 2.27
CA PRO A 52 -5.40 -11.39 2.26
C PRO A 52 -4.89 -12.69 2.89
N VAL A 53 -5.69 -13.26 3.78
CA VAL A 53 -5.47 -14.58 4.40
C VAL A 53 -6.58 -15.58 4.04
N TYR A 54 -7.49 -15.17 3.16
CA TYR A 54 -8.62 -15.97 2.71
C TYR A 54 -8.17 -17.14 1.85
N LYS A 55 -9.04 -18.11 1.68
CA LYS A 55 -8.81 -19.25 0.78
C LYS A 55 -8.56 -18.77 -0.65
N SER A 56 -7.44 -19.20 -1.22
CA SER A 56 -6.98 -18.76 -2.54
C SER A 56 -6.14 -19.87 -3.19
N PRO A 57 -6.22 -20.08 -4.52
CA PRO A 57 -5.27 -20.90 -5.24
C PRO A 57 -3.89 -20.24 -5.42
N ASN A 58 -3.74 -18.98 -4.96
CA ASN A 58 -2.48 -18.26 -4.86
C ASN A 58 -1.80 -17.91 -6.22
N ASP A 59 -2.59 -17.64 -7.23
CA ASP A 59 -2.10 -17.16 -8.54
C ASP A 59 -1.50 -15.75 -8.43
N ASP A 60 -2.14 -14.89 -7.64
CA ASP A 60 -1.67 -13.53 -7.32
C ASP A 60 -1.47 -13.34 -5.80
N ASN A 61 -0.78 -14.29 -5.18
CA ASN A 61 -0.38 -14.21 -3.77
C ASN A 61 -1.51 -13.86 -2.80
N GLY A 62 -2.70 -14.48 -2.99
CA GLY A 62 -3.86 -14.33 -2.11
C GLY A 62 -4.90 -13.33 -2.60
N TYR A 63 -4.61 -12.50 -3.60
CA TYR A 63 -5.58 -11.56 -4.17
C TYR A 63 -6.55 -12.22 -5.16
N ASP A 64 -6.43 -13.52 -5.42
CA ASP A 64 -7.34 -14.37 -6.17
C ASP A 64 -8.17 -15.24 -5.18
N ILE A 65 -9.22 -14.67 -4.59
CA ILE A 65 -9.96 -15.28 -3.48
C ILE A 65 -10.98 -16.29 -3.99
N SER A 66 -10.89 -17.53 -3.50
CA SER A 66 -11.84 -18.61 -3.81
C SER A 66 -12.93 -18.81 -2.74
N ASP A 67 -12.67 -18.41 -1.48
CA ASP A 67 -13.68 -18.34 -0.41
C ASP A 67 -13.32 -17.20 0.56
N TYR A 68 -14.22 -16.22 0.66
CA TYR A 68 -14.05 -15.04 1.52
C TYR A 68 -14.26 -15.32 3.02
N GLN A 69 -14.83 -16.45 3.37
CA GLN A 69 -15.23 -16.76 4.75
C GLN A 69 -14.47 -17.97 5.31
N ASP A 70 -13.36 -18.35 4.67
CA ASP A 70 -12.46 -19.38 5.14
C ASP A 70 -11.00 -18.91 5.01
N ILE A 71 -10.10 -19.48 5.82
CA ILE A 71 -8.68 -19.18 5.86
C ILE A 71 -7.94 -20.13 4.91
N MET A 72 -6.93 -19.61 4.20
CA MET A 72 -6.03 -20.40 3.36
C MET A 72 -5.25 -21.39 4.22
N ASP A 73 -5.18 -22.63 3.80
CA ASP A 73 -4.57 -23.74 4.57
C ASP A 73 -3.09 -23.46 4.93
N ASP A 74 -2.34 -22.77 4.04
CA ASP A 74 -0.97 -22.32 4.31
C ASP A 74 -0.87 -21.37 5.51
N PHE A 75 -1.91 -20.62 5.81
CA PHE A 75 -1.91 -19.62 6.89
C PHE A 75 -2.50 -20.14 8.21
N GLY A 76 -3.15 -21.29 8.19
CA GLY A 76 -3.77 -21.90 9.37
C GLY A 76 -5.28 -22.03 9.25
N THR A 77 -5.99 -21.81 10.34
CA THR A 77 -7.43 -22.04 10.48
C THR A 77 -8.16 -20.77 10.93
N MET A 78 -9.50 -20.81 10.88
CA MET A 78 -10.34 -19.76 11.45
C MET A 78 -10.12 -19.59 12.96
N ASP A 79 -9.86 -20.69 13.68
CA ASP A 79 -9.56 -20.64 15.12
C ASP A 79 -8.22 -19.92 15.38
N ASP A 80 -7.23 -20.09 14.48
CA ASP A 80 -5.96 -19.34 14.57
C ASP A 80 -6.19 -17.84 14.31
N PHE A 81 -7.04 -17.49 13.36
CA PHE A 81 -7.44 -16.10 13.14
C PHE A 81 -8.12 -15.51 14.37
N ASP A 82 -9.06 -16.23 14.99
CA ASP A 82 -9.75 -15.79 16.19
C ASP A 82 -8.78 -15.54 17.35
N ARG A 83 -7.78 -16.39 17.51
CA ARG A 83 -6.70 -16.21 18.51
C ARG A 83 -5.86 -14.96 18.25
N VAL A 84 -5.55 -14.68 16.98
CA VAL A 84 -4.85 -13.44 16.58
C VAL A 84 -5.69 -12.23 16.93
N LEU A 85 -6.97 -12.22 16.54
CA LEU A 85 -7.91 -11.13 16.79
C LEU A 85 -8.05 -10.84 18.29
N GLU A 86 -8.27 -11.88 19.10
CA GLU A 86 -8.37 -11.73 20.56
C GLU A 86 -7.09 -11.18 21.19
N LYS A 87 -5.92 -11.68 20.81
CA LYS A 87 -4.64 -11.18 21.35
C LYS A 87 -4.39 -9.75 20.93
N ALA A 88 -4.65 -9.41 19.66
CA ALA A 88 -4.51 -8.05 19.18
C ALA A 88 -5.39 -7.08 19.99
N HIS A 89 -6.66 -7.41 20.20
CA HIS A 89 -7.57 -6.60 21.01
C HIS A 89 -7.12 -6.46 22.45
N ARG A 90 -6.60 -7.53 23.09
CA ARG A 90 -6.00 -7.43 24.45
C ARG A 90 -4.81 -6.47 24.52
N LEU A 91 -4.07 -6.35 23.42
CA LEU A 91 -2.94 -5.41 23.27
C LEU A 91 -3.38 -4.02 22.79
N ASN A 92 -4.69 -3.74 22.68
CA ASN A 92 -5.28 -2.53 22.09
C ASN A 92 -4.89 -2.29 20.63
N ILE A 93 -4.62 -3.36 19.90
CA ILE A 93 -4.35 -3.34 18.46
C ILE A 93 -5.62 -3.79 17.73
N LYS A 94 -6.05 -3.03 16.75
CA LYS A 94 -7.21 -3.28 15.89
C LYS A 94 -6.79 -4.03 14.64
N ILE A 95 -7.71 -4.83 14.07
CA ILE A 95 -7.46 -5.61 12.86
C ILE A 95 -8.29 -5.05 11.69
N MET A 96 -7.59 -4.63 10.65
CA MET A 96 -8.14 -4.25 9.36
C MET A 96 -7.87 -5.37 8.36
N MET A 97 -8.93 -5.92 7.76
CA MET A 97 -8.83 -6.96 6.73
C MET A 97 -8.76 -6.36 5.33
N ASP A 98 -8.15 -7.08 4.41
CA ASP A 98 -8.16 -6.71 3.00
C ASP A 98 -9.48 -7.15 2.35
N LEU A 99 -10.17 -6.25 1.65
CA LEU A 99 -11.44 -6.50 0.97
C LEU A 99 -11.21 -6.47 -0.55
N VAL A 100 -11.07 -7.63 -1.15
CA VAL A 100 -10.82 -7.80 -2.58
C VAL A 100 -12.14 -8.13 -3.27
N VAL A 101 -12.82 -7.13 -3.82
CA VAL A 101 -14.18 -7.29 -4.37
C VAL A 101 -14.36 -6.70 -5.77
N ASN A 102 -13.28 -6.28 -6.42
CA ASN A 102 -13.31 -6.02 -7.86
C ASN A 102 -13.42 -7.33 -8.66
N HIS A 103 -12.80 -8.39 -8.18
CA HIS A 103 -12.72 -9.70 -8.82
C HIS A 103 -12.72 -10.82 -7.77
N THR A 104 -12.84 -12.06 -8.22
CA THR A 104 -12.62 -13.27 -7.40
C THR A 104 -11.59 -14.15 -8.08
N SER A 105 -11.20 -15.27 -7.44
CA SER A 105 -10.55 -16.36 -8.16
C SER A 105 -11.51 -16.98 -9.21
N ASP A 106 -10.95 -17.52 -10.30
CA ASP A 106 -11.68 -18.36 -11.24
C ASP A 106 -12.11 -19.71 -10.62
N GLU A 107 -11.60 -20.02 -9.43
CA GLU A 107 -11.99 -21.18 -8.60
C GLU A 107 -13.08 -20.83 -7.56
N HIS A 108 -13.51 -19.58 -7.48
CA HIS A 108 -14.64 -19.18 -6.64
C HIS A 108 -15.95 -19.83 -7.13
N LYS A 109 -16.77 -20.33 -6.20
CA LYS A 109 -18.04 -21.01 -6.51
C LYS A 109 -18.95 -20.25 -7.48
N TRP A 110 -18.97 -18.92 -7.40
CA TRP A 110 -19.79 -18.10 -8.30
C TRP A 110 -19.27 -18.17 -9.73
N PHE A 111 -17.94 -18.12 -9.96
CA PHE A 111 -17.38 -18.19 -11.31
C PHE A 111 -17.50 -19.58 -11.90
N ILE A 112 -17.28 -20.63 -11.09
CA ILE A 112 -17.48 -22.03 -11.52
C ILE A 112 -18.89 -22.23 -12.06
N GLU A 113 -19.90 -21.64 -11.42
CA GLU A 113 -21.29 -21.68 -11.90
C GLU A 113 -21.48 -20.76 -13.11
N SER A 114 -20.99 -19.53 -13.06
CA SER A 114 -21.14 -18.50 -14.10
C SER A 114 -20.69 -18.98 -15.48
N LYS A 115 -19.57 -19.70 -15.56
CA LYS A 115 -18.99 -20.20 -16.82
C LYS A 115 -19.66 -21.47 -17.39
N LYS A 116 -20.72 -21.98 -16.76
CA LYS A 116 -21.43 -23.18 -17.25
C LYS A 116 -22.37 -22.88 -18.43
N SER A 117 -23.12 -21.78 -18.34
CA SER A 117 -24.01 -21.32 -19.41
C SER A 117 -24.50 -19.90 -19.18
N LYS A 118 -24.95 -19.23 -20.27
CA LYS A 118 -25.58 -17.90 -20.20
C LYS A 118 -26.85 -17.85 -19.35
N ASP A 119 -27.54 -18.96 -19.19
CA ASP A 119 -28.79 -19.06 -18.43
C ASP A 119 -28.54 -19.38 -16.94
N ASN A 120 -27.29 -19.58 -16.53
CA ASN A 120 -26.98 -19.86 -15.12
C ASN A 120 -27.26 -18.62 -14.26
N PRO A 121 -27.91 -18.78 -13.07
CA PRO A 121 -28.21 -17.67 -12.18
C PRO A 121 -27.02 -16.83 -11.73
N TYR A 122 -25.80 -17.38 -11.80
CA TYR A 122 -24.55 -16.71 -11.47
C TYR A 122 -23.86 -16.10 -12.70
N HIS A 123 -24.41 -16.27 -13.92
CA HIS A 123 -23.75 -15.76 -15.13
C HIS A 123 -23.46 -14.26 -15.00
N ASP A 124 -24.48 -13.47 -14.69
CA ASP A 124 -24.38 -12.01 -14.54
C ASP A 124 -23.66 -11.54 -13.25
N TYR A 125 -23.06 -12.45 -12.49
CA TYR A 125 -22.19 -12.06 -11.36
C TYR A 125 -20.85 -11.51 -11.84
N TYR A 126 -20.47 -11.83 -13.07
CA TYR A 126 -19.20 -11.42 -13.68
C TYR A 126 -19.44 -10.60 -14.95
N MET A 127 -18.41 -9.90 -15.37
CA MET A 127 -18.43 -9.08 -16.58
C MET A 127 -18.18 -9.96 -17.81
N TRP A 128 -19.25 -10.27 -18.54
CA TRP A 128 -19.21 -11.00 -19.80
C TRP A 128 -19.51 -10.11 -20.98
N ALA A 129 -18.92 -10.41 -22.15
CA ALA A 129 -19.21 -9.73 -23.40
C ALA A 129 -19.18 -10.71 -24.57
N ASP A 130 -20.06 -10.48 -25.54
CA ASP A 130 -20.05 -11.22 -26.81
C ASP A 130 -18.81 -10.82 -27.64
N PRO A 131 -18.27 -11.75 -28.45
CA PRO A 131 -17.27 -11.41 -29.44
C PRO A 131 -17.73 -10.29 -30.37
N ASP A 132 -16.77 -9.50 -30.89
CA ASP A 132 -17.05 -8.58 -31.98
C ASP A 132 -17.47 -9.33 -33.26
N LYS A 133 -17.83 -8.59 -34.30
CA LYS A 133 -18.24 -9.17 -35.60
C LYS A 133 -17.16 -10.04 -36.29
N ASN A 134 -15.91 -9.97 -35.84
CA ASN A 134 -14.79 -10.73 -36.35
C ASN A 134 -14.36 -11.86 -35.41
N GLY A 135 -15.05 -12.03 -34.29
CA GLY A 135 -14.71 -13.02 -33.26
C GLY A 135 -13.64 -12.57 -32.26
N ASN A 136 -13.26 -11.29 -32.25
CA ASN A 136 -12.30 -10.74 -31.31
C ASN A 136 -12.96 -10.28 -29.98
N PRO A 137 -12.15 -9.96 -28.94
CA PRO A 137 -12.65 -9.31 -27.72
C PRO A 137 -13.44 -8.04 -28.01
N PRO A 138 -14.35 -7.63 -27.11
CA PRO A 138 -15.24 -6.48 -27.33
C PRO A 138 -14.52 -5.13 -27.44
N ASN A 139 -13.34 -5.03 -26.87
CA ASN A 139 -12.48 -3.85 -26.88
C ASN A 139 -10.99 -4.25 -26.78
N ARG A 140 -10.08 -3.26 -26.77
CA ARG A 140 -8.62 -3.46 -26.72
C ARG A 140 -8.04 -3.34 -25.30
N TRP A 141 -8.84 -3.54 -24.26
CA TRP A 141 -8.34 -3.44 -22.89
C TRP A 141 -7.25 -4.46 -22.62
N GLU A 142 -6.22 -4.00 -21.94
CA GLU A 142 -5.09 -4.81 -21.49
C GLU A 142 -5.17 -5.07 -20.00
N SER A 143 -4.73 -6.26 -19.61
CA SER A 143 -4.56 -6.63 -18.20
C SER A 143 -3.42 -5.85 -17.57
N CYS A 144 -3.56 -5.50 -16.27
CA CYS A 144 -2.47 -4.93 -15.48
C CYS A 144 -1.23 -5.84 -15.43
N PHE A 145 -1.40 -7.15 -15.67
CA PHE A 145 -0.32 -8.15 -15.69
C PHE A 145 0.08 -8.60 -17.10
N SER A 146 -0.07 -7.72 -18.08
CA SER A 146 0.23 -7.92 -19.49
C SER A 146 -0.80 -8.75 -20.28
N GLY A 147 -0.93 -8.44 -21.55
CA GLY A 147 -1.82 -9.11 -22.49
C GLY A 147 -3.26 -8.60 -22.43
N SER A 148 -4.16 -9.29 -23.16
CA SER A 148 -5.59 -8.93 -23.19
C SER A 148 -6.22 -9.02 -21.81
N ALA A 149 -7.15 -8.10 -21.50
CA ALA A 149 -8.02 -8.20 -20.33
C ALA A 149 -9.23 -9.12 -20.53
N TRP A 150 -9.29 -9.84 -21.65
CA TRP A 150 -10.41 -10.68 -22.04
C TRP A 150 -9.99 -12.11 -22.34
N GLU A 151 -10.68 -13.07 -21.75
CA GLU A 151 -10.48 -14.50 -21.98
C GLU A 151 -11.77 -15.15 -22.50
N TYR A 152 -11.66 -15.89 -23.62
CA TYR A 152 -12.80 -16.54 -24.26
C TYR A 152 -13.15 -17.88 -23.61
N VAL A 153 -14.44 -18.10 -23.34
CA VAL A 153 -14.95 -19.36 -22.81
C VAL A 153 -15.87 -20.02 -23.85
N GLU A 154 -15.39 -21.08 -24.47
CA GLU A 154 -16.07 -21.78 -25.56
C GLU A 154 -17.48 -22.31 -25.14
N SER A 155 -17.61 -22.85 -23.93
CA SER A 155 -18.88 -23.38 -23.40
C SER A 155 -19.98 -22.34 -23.28
N VAL A 156 -19.61 -21.08 -23.10
CA VAL A 156 -20.52 -19.93 -22.98
C VAL A 156 -20.61 -19.16 -24.30
N GLY A 157 -19.54 -19.19 -25.12
CA GLY A 157 -19.43 -18.43 -26.36
C GLY A 157 -19.26 -16.93 -26.14
N GLN A 158 -18.63 -16.54 -25.00
CA GLN A 158 -18.38 -15.15 -24.62
C GLN A 158 -16.97 -15.00 -24.02
N PHE A 159 -16.53 -13.75 -23.94
CA PHE A 159 -15.36 -13.35 -23.18
C PHE A 159 -15.75 -12.89 -21.79
N TYR A 160 -14.96 -13.24 -20.76
CA TYR A 160 -15.04 -12.57 -19.46
C TYR A 160 -13.91 -11.55 -19.31
N LEU A 161 -14.19 -10.49 -18.55
CA LEU A 161 -13.21 -9.48 -18.20
C LEU A 161 -12.34 -9.96 -17.03
N HIS A 162 -11.03 -9.73 -17.13
CA HIS A 162 -10.08 -9.84 -16.04
C HIS A 162 -9.10 -8.67 -16.05
N SER A 163 -9.29 -7.72 -15.17
CA SER A 163 -8.40 -6.54 -15.08
C SER A 163 -6.97 -6.90 -14.68
N PHE A 164 -6.79 -8.06 -14.04
CA PHE A 164 -5.51 -8.62 -13.58
C PHE A 164 -5.24 -9.97 -14.24
N SER A 165 -4.81 -10.99 -13.48
CA SER A 165 -4.63 -12.34 -14.03
C SER A 165 -5.93 -12.86 -14.65
N ARG A 166 -5.79 -13.67 -15.70
CA ARG A 166 -6.93 -14.42 -16.27
C ARG A 166 -7.63 -15.33 -15.23
N LYS A 167 -6.97 -15.62 -14.10
CA LYS A 167 -7.55 -16.33 -12.96
C LYS A 167 -8.30 -15.41 -11.98
N GLN A 168 -8.44 -14.12 -12.31
CA GLN A 168 -9.12 -13.12 -11.49
C GLN A 168 -10.26 -12.44 -12.28
N PRO A 169 -11.38 -13.16 -12.56
CA PRO A 169 -12.52 -12.61 -13.28
C PRO A 169 -13.18 -11.46 -12.52
N ASP A 170 -13.46 -10.35 -13.21
CA ASP A 170 -14.05 -9.13 -12.65
C ASP A 170 -15.54 -9.33 -12.34
N LEU A 171 -15.94 -8.93 -11.14
CA LEU A 171 -17.35 -8.96 -10.70
C LEU A 171 -18.18 -7.85 -11.36
N ASN A 172 -19.44 -8.15 -11.62
CA ASN A 172 -20.42 -7.21 -12.14
C ASN A 172 -21.15 -6.47 -11.02
N TRP A 173 -20.62 -5.32 -10.61
CA TRP A 173 -21.24 -4.50 -9.55
C TRP A 173 -22.54 -3.80 -9.97
N ASP A 174 -22.90 -3.75 -11.27
CA ASP A 174 -24.21 -3.30 -11.71
C ASP A 174 -25.31 -4.28 -11.26
N ASN A 175 -24.96 -5.55 -11.06
CA ASN A 175 -25.86 -6.55 -10.52
C ASN A 175 -26.08 -6.39 -9.01
N PRO A 176 -27.31 -6.05 -8.54
CA PRO A 176 -27.57 -5.86 -7.12
C PRO A 176 -27.35 -7.12 -6.27
N LYS A 177 -27.47 -8.32 -6.87
CA LYS A 177 -27.21 -9.57 -6.13
C LYS A 177 -25.74 -9.71 -5.74
N VAL A 178 -24.82 -9.26 -6.61
CA VAL A 178 -23.39 -9.23 -6.30
C VAL A 178 -23.13 -8.30 -5.11
N ARG A 179 -23.69 -7.10 -5.14
CA ARG A 179 -23.56 -6.15 -4.02
C ARG A 179 -24.10 -6.71 -2.71
N ASP A 180 -25.29 -7.34 -2.76
CA ASP A 180 -25.90 -7.93 -1.57
C ASP A 180 -25.05 -9.08 -0.98
N GLU A 181 -24.45 -9.93 -1.82
CA GLU A 181 -23.55 -10.99 -1.36
C GLU A 181 -22.25 -10.43 -0.76
N VAL A 182 -21.67 -9.41 -1.38
CA VAL A 182 -20.49 -8.71 -0.83
C VAL A 182 -20.82 -8.08 0.53
N PHE A 183 -21.96 -7.39 0.66
CA PHE A 183 -22.35 -6.76 1.93
C PHE A 183 -22.67 -7.77 3.03
N LYS A 184 -23.20 -8.93 2.70
CA LYS A 184 -23.37 -10.04 3.66
C LYS A 184 -22.03 -10.56 4.16
N MET A 185 -21.07 -10.76 3.26
CA MET A 185 -19.73 -11.20 3.61
C MET A 185 -19.01 -10.17 4.49
N MET A 186 -19.08 -8.88 4.14
CA MET A 186 -18.52 -7.80 4.95
C MET A 186 -19.15 -7.76 6.35
N THR A 187 -20.48 -7.88 6.44
CA THR A 187 -21.21 -7.93 7.71
C THR A 187 -20.74 -9.11 8.56
N TRP A 188 -20.55 -10.28 7.97
CA TRP A 188 -20.05 -11.46 8.67
C TRP A 188 -18.67 -11.23 9.31
N TRP A 189 -17.75 -10.56 8.60
CA TRP A 189 -16.44 -10.20 9.17
C TRP A 189 -16.54 -9.13 10.27
N CYS A 190 -17.44 -8.15 10.10
CA CYS A 190 -17.69 -7.15 11.14
C CYS A 190 -18.29 -7.78 12.41
N ASP A 191 -19.24 -8.73 12.25
CA ASP A 191 -19.84 -9.47 13.37
C ASP A 191 -18.83 -10.38 14.06
N LYS A 192 -17.80 -10.86 13.32
CA LYS A 192 -16.67 -11.59 13.88
C LYS A 192 -15.77 -10.71 14.74
N GLY A 193 -15.82 -9.40 14.55
CA GLY A 193 -15.15 -8.42 15.41
C GLY A 193 -13.93 -7.73 14.79
N ILE A 194 -13.76 -7.76 13.48
CA ILE A 194 -12.71 -6.96 12.83
C ILE A 194 -13.03 -5.47 12.95
N ASP A 195 -12.00 -4.63 12.81
CA ASP A 195 -12.11 -3.19 13.07
C ASP A 195 -12.03 -2.34 11.80
N GLY A 196 -11.89 -2.94 10.62
CA GLY A 196 -11.81 -2.16 9.40
C GLY A 196 -11.56 -2.96 8.13
N PHE A 197 -11.60 -2.23 7.00
CA PHE A 197 -11.29 -2.77 5.69
C PHE A 197 -10.31 -1.87 4.93
N ARG A 198 -9.26 -2.47 4.38
CA ARG A 198 -8.56 -1.93 3.22
C ARG A 198 -9.22 -2.52 1.98
N MET A 199 -9.65 -1.69 1.07
CA MET A 199 -10.44 -2.11 -0.09
C MET A 199 -9.57 -2.08 -1.34
N ASP A 200 -9.27 -3.29 -1.83
CA ASP A 200 -8.42 -3.52 -2.99
C ASP A 200 -9.04 -2.94 -4.26
N VAL A 201 -8.26 -2.14 -4.98
CA VAL A 201 -8.64 -1.46 -6.24
C VAL A 201 -10.09 -1.00 -6.31
N ILE A 202 -10.60 -0.46 -5.22
CA ILE A 202 -12.04 -0.16 -5.06
C ILE A 202 -12.57 0.84 -6.10
N SER A 203 -11.71 1.68 -6.66
CA SER A 203 -12.08 2.59 -7.74
C SER A 203 -12.43 1.87 -9.05
N MET A 204 -12.10 0.58 -9.16
CA MET A 204 -12.32 -0.23 -10.37
C MET A 204 -13.66 -0.99 -10.37
N ILE A 205 -14.42 -1.04 -9.27
CA ILE A 205 -15.66 -1.83 -9.20
C ILE A 205 -16.78 -1.29 -10.10
N SER A 206 -16.73 -0.02 -10.51
CA SER A 206 -17.68 0.57 -11.46
C SER A 206 -17.01 0.77 -12.82
N LYS A 207 -17.45 0.01 -13.82
CA LYS A 207 -17.01 0.16 -15.20
C LYS A 207 -17.88 1.17 -15.95
N TYR A 208 -17.32 1.78 -17.01
CA TYR A 208 -18.12 2.64 -17.89
C TYR A 208 -19.09 1.80 -18.75
N PRO A 209 -20.35 2.21 -18.89
CA PRO A 209 -21.32 1.50 -19.71
C PRO A 209 -20.85 1.34 -21.16
N GLY A 210 -21.03 0.14 -21.71
CA GLY A 210 -20.58 -0.18 -23.06
C GLY A 210 -19.09 -0.47 -23.20
N LEU A 211 -18.34 -0.43 -22.10
CA LEU A 211 -16.92 -0.80 -22.03
C LEU A 211 -16.07 -0.15 -23.15
N PRO A 212 -16.11 1.19 -23.29
CA PRO A 212 -15.42 1.88 -24.38
C PRO A 212 -13.91 1.75 -24.23
N ASP A 213 -13.20 1.69 -25.38
CA ASP A 213 -11.76 1.90 -25.37
C ASP A 213 -11.42 3.27 -24.77
N GLY A 214 -10.43 3.34 -23.92
CA GLY A 214 -9.90 4.59 -23.40
C GLY A 214 -8.98 5.29 -24.42
N PRO A 215 -8.49 6.48 -24.09
CA PRO A 215 -7.51 7.16 -24.93
C PRO A 215 -6.24 6.31 -25.02
N GLU A 216 -5.69 6.19 -26.23
CA GLU A 216 -4.39 5.56 -26.42
C GLU A 216 -3.32 6.36 -25.67
N ASN A 217 -2.67 5.74 -24.69
CA ASN A 217 -1.33 6.15 -24.34
C ASN A 217 -0.39 5.58 -25.43
N GLY A 218 0.80 6.15 -25.61
CA GLY A 218 1.72 5.74 -26.67
C GLY A 218 2.06 4.24 -26.76
N ASN A 219 1.51 3.41 -25.86
CA ASN A 219 1.68 1.95 -25.77
C ASN A 219 0.40 1.17 -26.08
N GLY A 220 -0.67 1.83 -26.55
CA GLY A 220 -1.96 1.18 -26.83
C GLY A 220 -2.81 0.89 -25.59
N TYR A 221 -2.37 1.27 -24.40
CA TYR A 221 -3.10 1.04 -23.15
C TYR A 221 -4.36 1.90 -23.07
N THR A 222 -5.47 1.27 -22.82
CA THR A 222 -6.81 1.88 -22.76
C THR A 222 -7.39 1.92 -21.34
N GLY A 223 -6.55 1.79 -20.34
CA GLY A 223 -6.90 1.45 -18.96
C GLY A 223 -7.77 2.44 -18.18
N ASN A 224 -7.91 3.70 -18.62
CA ASN A 224 -8.62 4.72 -17.82
C ASN A 224 -10.14 4.54 -17.76
N THR A 225 -10.74 3.67 -18.57
CA THR A 225 -12.18 3.42 -18.56
C THR A 225 -12.60 2.29 -17.62
N SER A 226 -11.65 1.64 -16.97
CA SER A 226 -11.89 0.64 -15.92
C SER A 226 -11.89 1.22 -14.49
N CYS A 227 -11.56 2.49 -14.31
CA CYS A 227 -11.50 3.15 -12.99
C CYS A 227 -12.47 4.32 -12.91
N ASP A 228 -12.93 4.62 -11.69
CA ASP A 228 -13.77 5.78 -11.36
C ASP A 228 -15.02 5.91 -12.26
N GLY A 229 -15.64 4.77 -12.56
CA GLY A 229 -16.84 4.69 -13.39
C GLY A 229 -18.05 5.39 -12.76
N PRO A 230 -19.10 5.67 -13.54
CA PRO A 230 -20.18 6.59 -13.16
C PRO A 230 -21.00 6.18 -11.93
N ASN A 231 -20.99 4.90 -11.58
CA ASN A 231 -21.74 4.37 -10.43
C ASN A 231 -20.91 4.20 -9.16
N ILE A 232 -19.61 4.51 -9.17
CA ILE A 232 -18.71 4.21 -8.03
C ILE A 232 -19.22 4.81 -6.71
N HIS A 233 -19.54 6.10 -6.69
CA HIS A 233 -20.02 6.77 -5.48
C HIS A 233 -21.41 6.28 -5.02
N LYS A 234 -22.24 5.80 -5.94
CA LYS A 234 -23.50 5.14 -5.59
C LYS A 234 -23.25 3.82 -4.85
N TYR A 235 -22.32 3.00 -5.33
CA TYR A 235 -21.99 1.71 -4.71
C TYR A 235 -21.32 1.89 -3.35
N LEU A 236 -20.41 2.85 -3.21
CA LEU A 236 -19.76 3.13 -1.94
C LEU A 236 -20.72 3.68 -0.89
N ARG A 237 -21.67 4.54 -1.27
CA ARG A 237 -22.73 5.01 -0.36
C ARG A 237 -23.66 3.87 0.06
N GLU A 238 -24.06 3.01 -0.88
CA GLU A 238 -24.84 1.81 -0.57
C GLU A 238 -24.09 0.89 0.41
N MET A 239 -22.79 0.67 0.20
CA MET A 239 -21.91 -0.07 1.11
C MET A 239 -21.86 0.59 2.51
N ASN A 240 -21.70 1.90 2.56
CA ASN A 240 -21.68 2.66 3.80
C ASN A 240 -23.01 2.52 4.55
N GLU A 241 -24.14 2.77 3.89
CA GLU A 241 -25.49 2.66 4.49
C GLU A 241 -25.80 1.24 4.98
N LYS A 242 -25.44 0.22 4.19
CA LYS A 242 -25.77 -1.18 4.51
C LYS A 242 -24.82 -1.81 5.52
N VAL A 243 -23.55 -1.40 5.54
CA VAL A 243 -22.50 -2.03 6.37
C VAL A 243 -21.72 -1.02 7.18
N LEU A 244 -20.91 -0.16 6.57
CA LEU A 244 -19.82 0.56 7.25
C LEU A 244 -20.32 1.46 8.38
N SER A 245 -21.43 2.19 8.19
CA SER A 245 -22.03 3.08 9.19
C SER A 245 -22.59 2.37 10.42
N LYS A 246 -22.78 1.04 10.36
CA LYS A 246 -23.34 0.25 11.47
C LYS A 246 -22.29 -0.21 12.47
N TYR A 247 -21.02 -0.10 12.12
CA TYR A 247 -19.89 -0.52 12.93
C TYR A 247 -18.90 0.64 13.13
N ARG A 248 -18.00 0.49 14.09
CA ARG A 248 -16.97 1.50 14.38
C ARG A 248 -15.66 1.14 13.67
N LEU A 249 -15.65 1.25 12.35
CA LEU A 249 -14.57 0.82 11.49
C LEU A 249 -13.56 1.94 11.17
N ILE A 250 -12.40 1.52 10.66
CA ILE A 250 -11.50 2.31 9.83
C ILE A 250 -11.54 1.75 8.41
N THR A 251 -11.68 2.62 7.40
CA THR A 251 -11.77 2.21 6.00
C THR A 251 -10.80 3.00 5.13
N VAL A 252 -10.07 2.29 4.28
CA VAL A 252 -9.19 2.89 3.27
C VAL A 252 -9.38 2.20 1.93
N GLY A 253 -9.63 2.99 0.89
CA GLY A 253 -9.78 2.49 -0.48
C GLY A 253 -8.49 2.64 -1.28
N GLU A 254 -8.07 1.58 -1.95
CA GLU A 254 -7.03 1.68 -2.96
C GLU A 254 -7.63 2.25 -4.24
N CYS A 255 -7.14 3.42 -4.65
CA CYS A 255 -7.71 4.19 -5.75
C CYS A 255 -6.63 4.60 -6.77
N PRO A 256 -6.09 3.66 -7.55
CA PRO A 256 -5.16 4.01 -8.62
C PRO A 256 -5.83 4.94 -9.64
N GLY A 257 -5.11 5.97 -10.08
CA GLY A 257 -5.60 6.94 -11.06
C GLY A 257 -6.55 8.02 -10.54
N VAL A 258 -6.96 7.96 -9.26
CA VAL A 258 -7.80 8.99 -8.64
C VAL A 258 -6.96 10.21 -8.26
N ASN A 259 -7.40 11.39 -8.68
CA ASN A 259 -6.79 12.67 -8.31
C ASN A 259 -7.41 13.26 -7.03
N ALA A 260 -6.83 14.36 -6.52
CA ALA A 260 -7.27 14.96 -5.26
C ALA A 260 -8.75 15.46 -5.29
N GLU A 261 -9.25 15.93 -6.42
CA GLU A 261 -10.65 16.36 -6.55
C GLU A 261 -11.63 15.19 -6.48
N GLN A 262 -11.27 14.05 -7.08
CA GLN A 262 -12.06 12.82 -6.98
C GLN A 262 -11.98 12.26 -5.54
N ALA A 263 -10.80 12.29 -4.93
CA ALA A 263 -10.57 11.84 -3.55
C ALA A 263 -11.50 12.49 -2.52
N LYS A 264 -11.85 13.77 -2.72
CA LYS A 264 -12.82 14.49 -1.85
C LYS A 264 -14.19 13.83 -1.79
N LYS A 265 -14.57 13.07 -2.80
CA LYS A 265 -15.84 12.33 -2.79
C LYS A 265 -15.70 11.00 -2.07
N TYR A 266 -14.64 10.22 -2.38
CA TYR A 266 -14.38 8.91 -1.76
C TYR A 266 -14.17 9.00 -0.25
N ALA A 267 -13.43 10.03 0.20
CA ALA A 267 -12.98 10.19 1.57
C ALA A 267 -13.52 11.47 2.23
N ASN A 268 -14.75 11.85 1.89
CA ASN A 268 -15.38 13.05 2.44
C ASN A 268 -15.45 12.99 3.96
N ILE A 269 -15.13 14.11 4.61
CA ILE A 269 -15.13 14.20 6.08
C ILE A 269 -16.53 13.98 6.69
N ASP A 270 -17.61 14.04 5.89
CA ASP A 270 -18.96 13.70 6.34
C ASP A 270 -19.14 12.21 6.64
N GLY A 271 -18.23 11.35 6.15
CA GLY A 271 -18.26 9.90 6.36
C GLY A 271 -19.31 9.17 5.55
N SER A 272 -19.71 9.72 4.41
CA SER A 272 -20.75 9.14 3.55
C SER A 272 -20.28 7.94 2.71
N GLU A 273 -18.96 7.80 2.52
CA GLU A 273 -18.35 6.70 1.76
C GLU A 273 -17.24 6.06 2.60
N LEU A 274 -15.95 6.34 2.32
CA LEU A 274 -14.79 5.80 3.04
C LEU A 274 -14.19 6.85 3.98
N ASP A 275 -13.30 6.42 4.88
CA ASP A 275 -12.58 7.37 5.74
C ASP A 275 -11.38 8.01 5.04
N MET A 276 -10.68 7.26 4.16
CA MET A 276 -9.52 7.72 3.40
C MET A 276 -9.28 6.86 2.17
N ILE A 277 -8.35 7.27 1.31
CA ILE A 277 -7.90 6.48 0.15
C ILE A 277 -6.38 6.45 0.07
N PHE A 278 -5.84 5.39 -0.53
CA PHE A 278 -4.48 5.35 -1.06
C PHE A 278 -4.48 5.96 -2.46
N GLN A 279 -3.80 7.07 -2.63
CA GLN A 279 -3.50 7.67 -3.92
C GLN A 279 -2.13 7.18 -4.41
N PHE A 280 -1.94 7.10 -5.72
CA PHE A 280 -0.75 6.50 -6.31
C PHE A 280 0.17 7.50 -7.01
N GLU A 281 -0.15 8.79 -7.03
CA GLU A 281 0.65 9.77 -7.78
C GLU A 281 2.13 9.74 -7.37
N HIS A 282 2.44 9.72 -6.06
CA HIS A 282 3.83 9.73 -5.57
C HIS A 282 4.58 8.41 -5.80
N VAL A 283 3.87 7.30 -5.99
CA VAL A 283 4.45 5.98 -6.28
C VAL A 283 4.41 5.61 -7.76
N SER A 284 3.81 6.44 -8.61
CA SER A 284 3.78 6.21 -10.06
C SER A 284 5.07 6.60 -10.79
N GLY A 285 5.99 7.29 -10.10
CA GLY A 285 7.28 7.70 -10.65
C GLY A 285 7.34 9.17 -11.08
N SER A 286 8.55 9.59 -11.49
CA SER A 286 8.82 10.95 -11.95
C SER A 286 8.07 11.27 -13.24
N THR A 287 7.49 12.48 -13.30
CA THR A 287 6.86 13.01 -14.52
C THR A 287 7.84 13.81 -15.39
N LEU A 288 9.05 14.04 -14.91
CA LEU A 288 10.08 14.82 -15.61
C LEU A 288 10.83 14.01 -16.66
N LYS A 289 10.77 12.68 -16.57
CA LYS A 289 11.40 11.77 -17.51
C LYS A 289 10.34 10.90 -18.18
N PRO A 290 10.32 10.81 -19.53
CA PRO A 290 9.42 9.90 -20.21
C PRO A 290 9.77 8.46 -19.86
N CYS A 291 8.76 7.68 -19.49
CA CYS A 291 8.84 6.22 -19.44
C CYS A 291 8.17 5.64 -20.69
N HIS A 292 8.75 4.57 -21.23
CA HIS A 292 8.25 3.89 -22.43
C HIS A 292 7.65 2.52 -22.12
N HIS A 293 8.00 1.97 -20.96
CA HIS A 293 7.62 0.63 -20.51
C HIS A 293 6.87 0.67 -19.16
N GLY A 294 6.03 1.70 -18.98
CA GLY A 294 5.25 1.90 -17.75
C GLY A 294 6.16 2.12 -16.53
N LYS A 295 5.89 1.39 -15.42
CA LYS A 295 6.69 1.53 -14.20
C LYS A 295 8.13 0.99 -14.33
N TRP A 296 8.38 0.13 -15.35
CA TRP A 296 9.62 -0.63 -15.41
C TRP A 296 10.86 0.23 -15.69
N ASP A 297 10.75 1.17 -16.60
CA ASP A 297 11.81 2.14 -16.92
C ASP A 297 11.59 3.52 -16.28
N GLY A 298 10.59 3.61 -15.39
CA GLY A 298 10.29 4.83 -14.63
C GLY A 298 11.31 5.07 -13.50
N GLU A 299 11.62 6.33 -13.24
CA GLU A 299 12.41 6.74 -12.09
C GLU A 299 11.51 7.17 -10.92
N ALA A 300 12.01 7.06 -9.69
CA ALA A 300 11.32 7.62 -8.53
C ALA A 300 11.16 9.15 -8.65
N MET A 301 10.14 9.71 -8.05
CA MET A 301 10.02 11.16 -7.93
C MET A 301 11.25 11.74 -7.22
N THR A 302 11.75 12.83 -7.73
CA THR A 302 12.75 13.65 -7.04
C THR A 302 12.14 14.33 -5.82
N MET A 303 12.94 14.80 -4.86
CA MET A 303 12.42 15.51 -3.69
C MET A 303 11.52 16.71 -4.05
N PRO A 304 11.86 17.57 -5.02
CA PRO A 304 10.94 18.64 -5.44
C PRO A 304 9.60 18.14 -5.95
N GLU A 305 9.57 17.06 -6.75
CA GLU A 305 8.31 16.45 -7.23
C GLU A 305 7.50 15.85 -6.08
N LEU A 306 8.16 15.11 -5.19
CA LEU A 306 7.53 14.48 -4.03
C LEU A 306 6.92 15.53 -3.09
N ARG A 307 7.67 16.61 -2.81
CA ARG A 307 7.19 17.75 -2.03
C ARG A 307 5.99 18.44 -2.69
N ALA A 308 6.05 18.67 -4.00
CA ALA A 308 4.94 19.28 -4.75
C ALA A 308 3.69 18.40 -4.70
N ASN A 309 3.84 17.09 -4.87
CA ASN A 309 2.76 16.12 -4.78
C ASN A 309 2.14 16.10 -3.37
N PHE A 310 2.94 15.92 -2.33
CA PHE A 310 2.44 15.91 -0.96
C PHE A 310 1.78 17.25 -0.59
N THR A 311 2.37 18.39 -0.97
CA THR A 311 1.78 19.71 -0.74
C THR A 311 0.42 19.84 -1.39
N LYS A 312 0.27 19.42 -2.65
CA LYS A 312 -1.01 19.39 -3.37
C LYS A 312 -2.05 18.59 -2.57
N TRP A 313 -1.75 17.34 -2.22
CA TRP A 313 -2.68 16.48 -1.49
C TRP A 313 -3.02 17.02 -0.10
N GLN A 314 -2.05 17.59 0.64
CA GLN A 314 -2.29 18.21 1.94
C GLN A 314 -3.24 19.42 1.83
N LYS A 315 -3.03 20.30 0.83
CA LYS A 315 -3.83 21.51 0.65
C LYS A 315 -5.21 21.21 0.06
N ASP A 316 -5.29 20.33 -0.93
CA ASP A 316 -6.54 20.02 -1.61
C ASP A 316 -7.53 19.27 -0.71
N LEU A 317 -7.06 18.45 0.20
CA LEU A 317 -7.92 17.69 1.14
C LEU A 317 -8.22 18.43 2.44
N GLU A 318 -7.56 19.58 2.72
CA GLU A 318 -7.73 20.29 3.99
C GLU A 318 -9.20 20.68 4.23
N GLY A 319 -9.73 20.24 5.37
CA GLY A 319 -11.10 20.53 5.82
C GLY A 319 -12.22 19.78 5.10
N CYS A 320 -11.94 19.03 4.03
CA CYS A 320 -12.96 18.31 3.27
C CYS A 320 -12.77 16.79 3.18
N ALA A 321 -11.55 16.30 3.28
CA ALA A 321 -11.26 14.87 3.25
C ALA A 321 -10.05 14.54 4.14
N TRP A 322 -9.78 13.24 4.35
CA TRP A 322 -8.66 12.78 5.15
C TRP A 322 -7.66 11.99 4.32
N ASN A 323 -6.37 12.21 4.55
CA ASN A 323 -5.30 11.59 3.79
C ASN A 323 -4.78 10.31 4.46
N SER A 324 -4.32 9.35 3.67
CA SER A 324 -3.43 8.27 4.10
C SER A 324 -1.99 8.64 3.76
N LEU A 325 -1.04 8.28 4.60
CA LEU A 325 0.37 8.62 4.45
C LEU A 325 1.18 7.33 4.35
N PHE A 326 1.80 7.06 3.20
CA PHE A 326 2.64 5.88 2.97
C PHE A 326 3.73 6.16 1.94
N LEU A 327 4.82 5.42 2.00
CA LEU A 327 5.90 5.45 1.01
C LEU A 327 6.13 4.07 0.38
N SER A 328 5.73 3.00 1.05
CA SER A 328 5.83 1.63 0.58
C SER A 328 4.65 0.77 1.01
N ASN A 329 4.46 -0.34 0.33
CA ASN A 329 3.53 -1.41 0.64
C ASN A 329 4.02 -2.70 -0.04
N HIS A 330 3.20 -3.74 -0.06
CA HIS A 330 3.53 -5.04 -0.68
C HIS A 330 3.64 -5.01 -2.22
N ASP A 331 3.24 -3.90 -2.87
CA ASP A 331 3.29 -3.70 -4.33
C ASP A 331 4.32 -2.65 -4.77
N GLN A 332 5.01 -2.02 -3.82
CA GLN A 332 6.01 -0.99 -4.08
C GLN A 332 7.39 -1.44 -3.58
N PRO A 333 8.49 -0.99 -4.20
CA PRO A 333 9.82 -1.23 -3.67
C PRO A 333 9.97 -0.69 -2.26
N ARG A 334 10.99 -1.15 -1.52
CA ARG A 334 11.31 -0.63 -0.20
C ARG A 334 11.57 0.88 -0.26
N CYS A 335 10.95 1.65 0.62
CA CYS A 335 10.97 3.12 0.57
C CYS A 335 12.38 3.71 0.65
N VAL A 336 13.25 3.16 1.49
CA VAL A 336 14.62 3.64 1.65
C VAL A 336 15.46 3.43 0.38
N SER A 337 15.20 2.35 -0.38
CA SER A 337 15.87 2.08 -1.66
C SER A 337 15.30 2.93 -2.80
N ARG A 338 14.03 3.30 -2.73
CA ARG A 338 13.34 4.05 -3.78
C ARG A 338 13.47 5.56 -3.64
N PHE A 339 13.24 6.09 -2.44
CA PHE A 339 13.14 7.52 -2.17
C PHE A 339 14.30 8.04 -1.32
N GLY A 340 15.13 7.17 -0.79
CA GLY A 340 16.24 7.52 0.06
C GLY A 340 17.58 7.02 -0.48
N ASN A 341 18.45 6.67 0.45
CA ASN A 341 19.77 6.12 0.16
C ASN A 341 19.99 4.86 1.01
N ASP A 342 20.02 3.70 0.37
CA ASP A 342 20.15 2.40 1.02
C ASP A 342 21.60 1.91 1.16
N SER A 343 22.58 2.79 0.88
CA SER A 343 24.00 2.50 1.16
C SER A 343 24.22 2.29 2.66
N GLU A 344 25.21 1.48 3.01
CA GLU A 344 25.59 1.21 4.40
C GLU A 344 25.78 2.49 5.22
N GLN A 345 26.35 3.52 4.61
CA GLN A 345 26.65 4.80 5.24
C GLN A 345 25.39 5.60 5.61
N TYR A 346 24.36 5.59 4.74
CA TYR A 346 23.24 6.54 4.86
C TYR A 346 21.88 5.89 5.11
N ARG A 347 21.76 4.57 4.99
CA ARG A 347 20.50 3.85 5.11
C ARG A 347 19.68 4.25 6.34
N GLU A 348 20.29 4.26 7.51
CA GLU A 348 19.58 4.56 8.76
C GLU A 348 19.15 6.03 8.86
N LEU A 349 20.03 6.94 8.47
CA LEU A 349 19.73 8.37 8.44
C LEU A 349 18.61 8.66 7.45
N SER A 350 18.72 8.08 6.25
CA SER A 350 17.72 8.22 5.19
C SER A 350 16.37 7.63 5.57
N ALA A 351 16.32 6.42 6.15
CA ALA A 351 15.10 5.82 6.65
C ALA A 351 14.40 6.69 7.70
N LYS A 352 15.15 7.22 8.67
CA LYS A 352 14.62 8.12 9.71
C LYS A 352 14.13 9.45 9.13
N MET A 353 14.85 9.99 8.13
CA MET A 353 14.45 11.21 7.42
C MET A 353 13.12 11.02 6.68
N LEU A 354 12.99 9.95 5.89
CA LEU A 354 11.74 9.61 5.18
C LEU A 354 10.57 9.41 6.15
N ALA A 355 10.78 8.72 7.26
CA ALA A 355 9.78 8.55 8.31
C ALA A 355 9.34 9.91 8.89
N THR A 356 10.27 10.79 9.21
CA THR A 356 9.96 12.14 9.73
C THR A 356 9.17 12.94 8.70
N MET A 357 9.65 12.99 7.47
CA MET A 357 9.00 13.69 6.36
C MET A 357 7.52 13.28 6.21
N THR A 358 7.23 12.00 6.37
CA THR A 358 5.89 11.45 6.11
C THR A 358 4.98 11.52 7.34
N HIS A 359 5.46 11.09 8.52
CA HIS A 359 4.61 10.96 9.71
C HIS A 359 4.15 12.30 10.30
N PHE A 360 4.85 13.39 10.04
CA PHE A 360 4.43 14.74 10.48
C PHE A 360 3.45 15.41 9.53
N GLN A 361 3.12 14.85 8.37
CA GLN A 361 2.04 15.34 7.52
C GLN A 361 0.67 15.06 8.15
N LYS A 362 -0.38 15.74 7.65
CA LYS A 362 -1.77 15.52 8.10
C LYS A 362 -2.36 14.32 7.37
N GLY A 363 -2.74 13.29 8.11
CA GLY A 363 -3.25 12.03 7.59
C GLY A 363 -2.93 10.87 8.53
N THR A 364 -3.41 9.68 8.22
CA THR A 364 -3.10 8.45 8.96
C THR A 364 -1.87 7.78 8.34
N PRO A 365 -0.77 7.59 9.10
CA PRO A 365 0.42 6.91 8.58
C PRO A 365 0.23 5.39 8.52
N TYR A 366 0.75 4.82 7.43
CA TYR A 366 0.82 3.39 7.16
C TYR A 366 2.28 2.97 7.07
N VAL A 367 2.69 2.06 7.93
CA VAL A 367 4.04 1.50 8.01
C VAL A 367 4.01 0.09 7.41
N TYR A 368 4.78 -0.17 6.38
CA TYR A 368 4.88 -1.51 5.82
C TYR A 368 5.91 -2.33 6.59
N GLN A 369 5.65 -3.64 6.82
CA GLN A 369 6.55 -4.53 7.54
C GLN A 369 8.01 -4.42 7.07
N GLY A 370 8.94 -4.20 8.00
CA GLY A 370 10.37 -4.00 7.75
C GLY A 370 10.77 -2.55 7.47
N GLU A 371 9.83 -1.64 7.27
CA GLU A 371 10.12 -0.21 7.13
C GLU A 371 10.70 0.35 8.41
N GLU A 372 10.19 -0.08 9.56
CA GLU A 372 10.68 0.25 10.90
C GLU A 372 12.11 -0.26 11.21
N LEU A 373 12.65 -1.14 10.36
CA LEU A 373 14.01 -1.65 10.43
C LEU A 373 14.93 -1.00 9.37
N GLY A 374 14.37 -0.22 8.46
CA GLY A 374 15.07 0.27 7.28
C GLY A 374 15.49 -0.86 6.35
N MET A 375 14.63 -1.88 6.14
CA MET A 375 14.86 -2.94 5.16
C MET A 375 14.94 -2.37 3.75
N THR A 376 15.86 -2.92 2.95
CA THR A 376 16.16 -2.47 1.59
C THR A 376 15.60 -3.43 0.54
N ASN A 377 15.63 -3.03 -0.74
CA ASN A 377 15.44 -3.93 -1.86
C ASN A 377 16.44 -5.10 -1.78
N ALA A 378 16.01 -6.28 -2.26
CA ALA A 378 16.85 -7.49 -2.24
C ALA A 378 17.79 -7.58 -3.45
N TYR A 379 17.48 -6.88 -4.54
CA TYR A 379 18.27 -6.85 -5.78
C TYR A 379 18.63 -8.25 -6.29
N MET A 380 17.65 -9.16 -6.35
CA MET A 380 17.87 -10.54 -6.77
C MET A 380 18.44 -10.61 -8.19
N GLU A 381 19.47 -11.45 -8.40
CA GLU A 381 20.26 -11.42 -9.63
C GLU A 381 19.60 -12.13 -10.82
N ASN A 382 18.81 -13.17 -10.55
CA ASN A 382 18.24 -14.00 -11.61
C ASN A 382 16.73 -13.90 -11.61
N ILE A 383 16.14 -13.88 -12.82
CA ILE A 383 14.66 -13.90 -12.93
C ILE A 383 14.03 -15.15 -12.30
N ALA A 384 14.74 -16.26 -12.24
CA ALA A 384 14.29 -17.49 -11.59
C ALA A 384 14.12 -17.37 -10.07
N ASP A 385 14.70 -16.36 -9.44
CA ASP A 385 14.57 -16.08 -8.01
C ASP A 385 13.27 -15.32 -7.67
N TYR A 386 12.64 -14.70 -8.68
CA TYR A 386 11.38 -13.97 -8.54
C TYR A 386 10.17 -14.90 -8.56
N ARG A 387 9.12 -14.52 -7.83
CA ARG A 387 7.84 -15.27 -7.74
C ARG A 387 6.65 -14.45 -8.21
N ASP A 388 6.80 -13.14 -8.28
CA ASP A 388 5.76 -12.21 -8.68
C ASP A 388 5.39 -12.34 -10.15
N ILE A 389 4.12 -12.64 -10.43
CA ILE A 389 3.57 -12.82 -11.78
C ILE A 389 3.79 -11.58 -12.67
N GLU A 390 3.68 -10.38 -12.11
CA GLU A 390 3.88 -9.14 -12.83
C GLU A 390 5.33 -9.01 -13.33
N SER A 391 6.30 -9.27 -12.47
CA SER A 391 7.73 -9.24 -12.82
C SER A 391 8.10 -10.30 -13.85
N LEU A 392 7.57 -11.52 -13.71
CA LEU A 392 7.84 -12.63 -14.64
C LEU A 392 7.24 -12.36 -16.03
N ASN A 393 6.01 -11.84 -16.08
CA ASN A 393 5.36 -11.49 -17.34
C ASN A 393 6.07 -10.32 -18.03
N ALA A 394 6.42 -9.27 -17.29
CA ALA A 394 7.16 -8.13 -17.81
C ALA A 394 8.52 -8.56 -18.37
N TYR A 395 9.28 -9.39 -17.65
CA TYR A 395 10.55 -9.92 -18.16
C TYR A 395 10.36 -10.63 -19.51
N LYS A 396 9.38 -11.53 -19.58
CA LYS A 396 9.09 -12.27 -20.81
C LYS A 396 8.68 -11.33 -21.95
N GLU A 397 7.78 -10.38 -21.68
CA GLU A 397 7.26 -9.46 -22.70
C GLU A 397 8.35 -8.54 -23.23
N LEU A 398 9.04 -7.83 -22.35
CA LEU A 398 10.07 -6.86 -22.73
C LEU A 398 11.25 -7.52 -23.47
N THR A 399 11.64 -8.74 -23.05
CA THR A 399 12.76 -9.45 -23.72
C THR A 399 12.36 -10.09 -25.03
N THR A 400 11.11 -10.59 -25.20
CA THR A 400 10.72 -11.38 -26.37
C THR A 400 9.92 -10.60 -27.41
N LYS A 401 9.06 -9.66 -27.00
CA LYS A 401 8.26 -8.84 -27.91
C LYS A 401 8.94 -7.51 -28.25
N GLU A 402 9.54 -6.86 -27.26
CA GLU A 402 10.17 -5.57 -27.43
C GLU A 402 11.68 -5.67 -27.69
N ASN A 403 12.25 -6.87 -27.58
CA ASN A 403 13.67 -7.18 -27.80
C ASN A 403 14.63 -6.36 -26.94
N ILE A 404 14.23 -5.98 -25.73
CA ILE A 404 15.11 -5.29 -24.78
C ILE A 404 16.12 -6.31 -24.22
N PRO A 405 17.42 -5.95 -24.10
CA PRO A 405 18.41 -6.85 -23.50
C PRO A 405 18.01 -7.32 -22.10
N ALA A 406 18.15 -8.62 -21.84
CA ALA A 406 17.76 -9.23 -20.58
C ALA A 406 18.40 -8.56 -19.34
N GLU A 407 19.65 -8.11 -19.45
CA GLU A 407 20.36 -7.38 -18.40
C GLU A 407 19.67 -6.03 -18.07
N THR A 408 19.21 -5.30 -19.09
CA THR A 408 18.47 -4.05 -18.93
C THR A 408 17.15 -4.29 -18.22
N VAL A 409 16.38 -5.31 -18.67
CA VAL A 409 15.09 -5.67 -18.03
C VAL A 409 15.30 -6.12 -16.59
N MET A 410 16.36 -6.89 -16.30
CA MET A 410 16.71 -7.25 -14.92
C MET A 410 17.05 -6.02 -14.08
N GLY A 411 17.70 -4.99 -14.66
CA GLY A 411 17.91 -3.71 -13.99
C GLY A 411 16.60 -3.05 -13.54
N TYR A 412 15.60 -3.03 -14.42
CA TYR A 412 14.26 -2.53 -14.10
C TYR A 412 13.60 -3.33 -12.98
N ILE A 413 13.58 -4.66 -13.10
CA ILE A 413 12.94 -5.53 -12.10
C ILE A 413 13.61 -5.42 -10.73
N LYS A 414 14.93 -5.35 -10.67
CA LYS A 414 15.69 -5.11 -9.43
C LYS A 414 15.28 -3.80 -8.76
N ALA A 415 14.99 -2.77 -9.54
CA ALA A 415 14.61 -1.46 -9.00
C ALA A 415 13.17 -1.41 -8.51
N VAL A 416 12.20 -1.94 -9.30
CA VAL A 416 10.77 -1.69 -9.06
C VAL A 416 9.91 -2.93 -8.91
N GLY A 417 10.47 -4.15 -9.01
CA GLY A 417 9.71 -5.40 -8.85
C GLY A 417 9.13 -5.56 -7.44
N ARG A 418 7.89 -6.05 -7.35
CA ARG A 418 7.14 -6.20 -6.09
C ARG A 418 7.82 -7.15 -5.09
N ASP A 419 8.55 -8.16 -5.56
CA ASP A 419 9.26 -9.10 -4.69
C ASP A 419 10.31 -8.46 -3.79
N ASN A 420 10.81 -7.26 -4.11
CA ASN A 420 11.66 -6.48 -3.20
C ASN A 420 10.97 -6.21 -1.85
N ALA A 421 9.68 -5.90 -1.87
CA ALA A 421 8.89 -5.71 -0.66
C ALA A 421 8.44 -7.03 -0.03
N ARG A 422 8.33 -8.10 -0.83
CA ARG A 422 7.79 -9.39 -0.42
C ARG A 422 8.83 -10.35 0.17
N THR A 423 10.11 -9.95 0.21
CA THR A 423 11.14 -10.71 0.95
C THR A 423 10.74 -10.89 2.41
N PRO A 424 11.05 -12.05 3.02
CA PRO A 424 10.74 -12.32 4.41
C PRO A 424 11.24 -11.25 5.38
N MET A 425 10.47 -11.02 6.44
CA MET A 425 10.84 -10.16 7.56
C MET A 425 12.10 -10.68 8.23
N GLN A 426 12.99 -9.75 8.61
CA GLN A 426 14.29 -10.05 9.20
C GLN A 426 14.21 -9.90 10.73
N TRP A 427 13.99 -11.03 11.43
CA TRP A 427 13.80 -11.04 12.88
C TRP A 427 15.11 -11.03 13.66
N ASP A 428 16.11 -11.77 13.18
CA ASP A 428 17.42 -11.89 13.83
C ASP A 428 18.53 -12.28 12.83
N ALA A 429 19.75 -12.49 13.33
CA ALA A 429 20.91 -12.84 12.51
C ALA A 429 21.09 -14.36 12.28
N SER A 430 20.14 -15.20 12.74
CA SER A 430 20.15 -16.65 12.49
C SER A 430 19.79 -16.98 11.04
N ASP A 431 19.88 -18.25 10.67
CA ASP A 431 19.55 -18.70 9.33
C ASP A 431 18.14 -18.22 8.90
N ASN A 432 18.02 -17.84 7.65
CA ASN A 432 16.80 -17.23 7.08
C ASN A 432 16.30 -16.00 7.84
N GLY A 433 17.19 -15.27 8.55
CA GLY A 433 16.80 -14.07 9.29
C GLY A 433 15.83 -14.34 10.44
N GLY A 434 15.78 -15.58 10.98
CA GLY A 434 14.81 -16.00 11.98
C GLY A 434 13.36 -16.06 11.47
N PHE A 435 13.14 -15.93 10.16
CA PHE A 435 11.81 -16.01 9.56
C PHE A 435 11.25 -17.43 9.60
N THR A 436 12.03 -18.42 9.16
CA THR A 436 11.67 -19.84 9.09
C THR A 436 12.84 -20.74 9.48
N SER A 437 12.53 -21.92 9.99
CA SER A 437 13.49 -23.03 10.14
C SER A 437 13.62 -23.91 8.88
N GLY A 438 12.71 -23.74 7.91
CA GLY A 438 12.69 -24.43 6.63
C GLY A 438 13.30 -23.64 5.48
N THR A 439 12.88 -23.94 4.26
CA THR A 439 13.26 -23.20 3.06
C THR A 439 12.23 -22.10 2.81
N PRO A 440 12.59 -20.80 2.84
CA PRO A 440 11.63 -19.73 2.65
C PRO A 440 11.06 -19.75 1.22
N TRP A 441 9.77 -19.45 1.06
CA TRP A 441 9.06 -19.40 -0.23
C TRP A 441 9.68 -18.39 -1.21
N LEU A 442 10.25 -17.31 -0.67
CA LEU A 442 11.05 -16.29 -1.35
C LEU A 442 12.33 -16.08 -0.53
N GLN A 443 13.47 -15.89 -1.19
CA GLN A 443 14.75 -15.74 -0.48
C GLN A 443 14.75 -14.53 0.47
N VAL A 444 15.36 -14.71 1.64
CA VAL A 444 15.59 -13.61 2.58
C VAL A 444 16.67 -12.68 2.02
N ASN A 445 16.51 -11.38 2.21
CA ASN A 445 17.52 -10.42 1.78
C ASN A 445 18.86 -10.70 2.49
N LYS A 446 19.95 -10.72 1.73
CA LYS A 446 21.29 -11.12 2.21
C LYS A 446 21.82 -10.29 3.37
N ASN A 447 21.29 -9.07 3.56
CA ASN A 447 21.69 -8.15 4.62
C ASN A 447 21.05 -8.41 5.98
N TYR A 448 20.27 -9.51 6.14
CA TYR A 448 19.58 -9.83 7.40
C TYR A 448 20.50 -9.96 8.62
N LYS A 449 21.77 -10.26 8.41
CA LYS A 449 22.75 -10.35 9.51
C LYS A 449 23.02 -9.01 10.19
N THR A 450 22.85 -7.92 9.48
CA THR A 450 23.09 -6.56 9.98
C THR A 450 21.79 -5.77 10.15
N ILE A 451 20.77 -6.06 9.35
CA ILE A 451 19.47 -5.37 9.39
C ILE A 451 18.44 -6.38 9.89
N ASN A 452 18.10 -6.33 11.17
CA ASN A 452 17.10 -7.22 11.76
C ASN A 452 16.52 -6.65 13.05
N ALA A 453 15.36 -7.16 13.45
CA ALA A 453 14.64 -6.70 14.64
C ALA A 453 15.42 -6.88 15.95
N ALA A 454 16.06 -8.06 16.14
CA ALA A 454 16.78 -8.37 17.38
C ALA A 454 17.95 -7.40 17.64
N ALA A 455 18.62 -6.93 16.58
CA ALA A 455 19.69 -5.96 16.68
C ALA A 455 19.18 -4.55 17.02
N GLN A 456 17.93 -4.21 16.68
CA GLN A 456 17.41 -2.85 16.74
C GLN A 456 16.47 -2.56 17.91
N VAL A 457 15.72 -3.54 18.41
CA VAL A 457 14.68 -3.33 19.45
C VAL A 457 15.26 -2.70 20.72
N ASN A 458 16.45 -3.08 21.12
CA ASN A 458 17.11 -2.56 22.32
C ASN A 458 18.17 -1.47 22.04
N ASP A 459 18.35 -1.08 20.79
CA ASP A 459 19.28 -0.01 20.42
C ASP A 459 18.51 1.34 20.34
N PRO A 460 18.78 2.28 21.25
CA PRO A 460 18.08 3.57 21.30
C PRO A 460 18.34 4.46 20.07
N ASP A 461 19.41 4.20 19.33
CA ASP A 461 19.80 4.95 18.14
C ASP A 461 19.32 4.27 16.85
N SER A 462 18.64 3.11 16.92
CA SER A 462 18.17 2.34 15.77
C SER A 462 17.04 3.03 15.00
N VAL A 463 16.72 2.50 13.79
CA VAL A 463 15.54 2.90 13.02
C VAL A 463 14.26 2.50 13.77
N PHE A 464 14.22 1.31 14.39
CA PHE A 464 13.10 0.85 15.20
C PHE A 464 12.77 1.81 16.36
N ALA A 465 13.79 2.19 17.14
CA ALA A 465 13.61 3.13 18.25
C ALA A 465 13.11 4.51 17.77
N TYR A 466 13.55 4.93 16.59
CA TYR A 466 13.10 6.17 15.98
C TYR A 466 11.61 6.11 15.58
N TYR A 467 11.17 5.03 14.90
CA TYR A 467 9.75 4.79 14.58
C TYR A 467 8.89 4.71 15.84
N LYS A 468 9.34 3.98 16.88
CA LYS A 468 8.66 3.91 18.18
C LYS A 468 8.42 5.31 18.77
N LYS A 469 9.43 6.19 18.70
CA LYS A 469 9.31 7.57 19.16
C LYS A 469 8.34 8.40 18.30
N LEU A 470 8.40 8.27 16.96
CA LEU A 470 7.46 8.92 16.03
C LEU A 470 6.01 8.53 16.32
N ILE A 471 5.76 7.23 16.52
CA ILE A 471 4.43 6.70 16.79
C ILE A 471 3.92 7.20 18.14
N ALA A 472 4.76 7.21 19.18
CA ALA A 472 4.40 7.75 20.49
C ALA A 472 4.06 9.26 20.41
N LEU A 473 4.82 10.03 19.63
CA LEU A 473 4.52 11.44 19.37
C LEU A 473 3.16 11.60 18.68
N ARG A 474 2.85 10.76 17.68
CA ARG A 474 1.54 10.78 17.01
C ARG A 474 0.38 10.61 17.98
N HIS A 475 0.49 9.67 18.92
CA HIS A 475 -0.57 9.39 19.89
C HIS A 475 -0.73 10.47 20.95
N THR A 476 0.27 11.33 21.17
CA THR A 476 0.29 12.32 22.24
C THR A 476 0.29 13.77 21.78
N ASN A 477 0.47 14.03 20.48
CA ASN A 477 0.61 15.38 19.94
C ASN A 477 -0.53 15.70 18.96
N GLU A 478 -1.50 16.48 19.44
CA GLU A 478 -2.67 16.89 18.64
C GLU A 478 -2.31 17.71 17.39
N VAL A 479 -1.17 18.43 17.39
CA VAL A 479 -0.73 19.19 16.22
C VAL A 479 -0.35 18.26 15.06
N MET A 480 0.24 17.09 15.34
CA MET A 480 0.51 16.08 14.31
C MET A 480 -0.79 15.56 13.68
N VAL A 481 -1.87 15.47 14.45
CA VAL A 481 -3.16 14.96 13.99
C VAL A 481 -3.94 16.03 13.23
N ASP A 482 -4.27 17.13 13.90
CA ASP A 482 -5.25 18.10 13.39
C ASP A 482 -4.64 19.41 12.90
N GLY A 483 -3.34 19.67 13.13
CA GLY A 483 -2.67 20.90 12.69
C GLY A 483 -2.78 21.11 11.17
N VAL A 484 -2.94 22.34 10.76
CA VAL A 484 -2.96 22.72 9.34
C VAL A 484 -1.54 22.68 8.77
N TYR A 485 -1.40 22.09 7.60
CA TYR A 485 -0.11 21.98 6.88
C TYR A 485 0.16 23.25 6.07
N ASP A 486 1.41 23.72 6.09
CA ASP A 486 1.87 24.74 5.16
C ASP A 486 3.34 24.51 4.76
N VAL A 487 3.60 24.48 3.44
CA VAL A 487 4.94 24.27 2.89
C VAL A 487 5.76 25.55 2.98
N LEU A 488 7.02 25.39 3.32
CA LEU A 488 8.02 26.46 3.30
C LEU A 488 9.04 26.18 2.19
N ILE A 489 9.64 27.23 1.63
CA ILE A 489 10.68 27.12 0.59
C ILE A 489 10.34 26.07 -0.51
N PRO A 490 9.17 26.18 -1.17
CA PRO A 490 8.66 25.11 -2.05
C PRO A 490 9.60 24.78 -3.22
N ASP A 491 10.47 25.71 -3.62
CA ASP A 491 11.37 25.57 -4.77
C ASP A 491 12.79 25.12 -4.37
N HIS A 492 13.05 24.86 -3.07
CA HIS A 492 14.40 24.46 -2.65
C HIS A 492 14.73 23.04 -3.17
N PRO A 493 15.89 22.82 -3.80
CA PRO A 493 16.17 21.55 -4.48
C PRO A 493 16.37 20.35 -3.53
N GLN A 494 16.78 20.55 -2.28
CA GLN A 494 17.22 19.50 -1.37
C GLN A 494 16.50 19.53 -0.01
N ILE A 495 15.95 20.68 0.42
CA ILE A 495 15.26 20.77 1.71
C ILE A 495 13.76 20.67 1.51
N TYR A 496 13.13 19.73 2.24
CA TYR A 496 11.70 19.74 2.45
C TYR A 496 11.39 20.34 3.82
N ALA A 497 10.83 21.55 3.80
CA ALA A 497 10.43 22.27 5.01
C ALA A 497 8.94 22.56 5.00
N TYR A 498 8.27 22.31 6.13
CA TYR A 498 6.85 22.63 6.30
C TYR A 498 6.50 22.87 7.76
N THR A 499 5.38 23.52 8.00
CA THR A 499 4.80 23.70 9.33
C THR A 499 3.51 22.92 9.49
N ARG A 500 3.19 22.58 10.73
CA ARG A 500 1.88 22.13 11.17
C ARG A 500 1.42 23.07 12.28
N THR A 501 0.25 23.69 12.14
CA THR A 501 -0.23 24.71 13.07
C THR A 501 -1.62 24.38 13.60
N LEU A 502 -1.78 24.40 14.92
CA LEU A 502 -3.05 24.23 15.62
C LEU A 502 -3.19 25.29 16.74
N GLY A 503 -3.99 26.31 16.49
CA GLY A 503 -4.09 27.45 17.39
C GLY A 503 -2.76 28.19 17.52
N ASP A 504 -2.24 28.29 18.74
CA ASP A 504 -0.96 28.89 19.07
C ASP A 504 0.23 27.91 19.05
N LYS A 505 -0.02 26.61 18.85
CA LYS A 505 0.99 25.57 18.77
C LYS A 505 1.42 25.35 17.32
N GLN A 506 2.72 25.21 17.11
CA GLN A 506 3.28 24.96 15.79
C GLN A 506 4.42 23.94 15.85
N LEU A 507 4.47 23.07 14.85
CA LEU A 507 5.62 22.24 14.54
C LEU A 507 6.29 22.78 13.27
N LEU A 508 7.61 22.80 13.27
CA LEU A 508 8.44 23.08 12.09
C LEU A 508 9.24 21.83 11.78
N VAL A 509 9.03 21.26 10.61
CA VAL A 509 9.69 20.05 10.10
C VAL A 509 10.70 20.44 9.04
N LEU A 510 11.94 19.98 9.20
CA LEU A 510 13.02 20.18 8.24
C LEU A 510 13.65 18.83 7.90
N CYS A 511 13.76 18.53 6.60
CA CYS A 511 14.38 17.31 6.08
C CYS A 511 15.32 17.68 4.93
N ASN A 512 16.55 17.18 4.96
CA ASN A 512 17.51 17.23 3.86
C ASN A 512 17.51 15.89 3.12
N ASP A 513 17.10 15.86 1.86
CA ASP A 513 17.10 14.65 1.02
C ASP A 513 18.34 14.62 0.11
N SER A 514 19.51 14.80 0.70
CA SER A 514 20.75 14.68 -0.05
C SER A 514 21.88 14.15 0.83
N ASP A 515 22.93 13.66 0.19
CA ASP A 515 24.17 13.19 0.81
C ASP A 515 25.18 14.30 1.09
N THR A 516 24.75 15.56 1.02
CA THR A 516 25.59 16.74 1.23
C THR A 516 25.06 17.63 2.36
N ASN A 517 25.94 18.44 2.93
CA ASN A 517 25.53 19.51 3.83
C ASN A 517 24.83 20.62 3.05
N VAL A 518 23.70 21.08 3.55
CA VAL A 518 22.86 22.11 2.91
C VAL A 518 22.62 23.26 3.88
N ALA A 519 22.98 24.48 3.47
CA ALA A 519 22.73 25.67 4.28
C ALA A 519 21.23 25.91 4.46
N ILE A 520 20.81 26.15 5.70
CA ILE A 520 19.42 26.49 6.02
C ILE A 520 19.16 27.94 5.56
N PRO A 521 18.17 28.20 4.68
CA PRO A 521 17.82 29.55 4.24
C PRO A 521 17.46 30.48 5.40
N ALA A 522 17.79 31.76 5.27
CA ALA A 522 17.59 32.78 6.32
C ALA A 522 16.14 32.85 6.82
N GLU A 523 15.16 32.72 5.91
CA GLU A 523 13.72 32.70 6.27
C GLU A 523 13.32 31.53 7.17
N ILE A 524 14.03 30.39 7.09
CA ILE A 524 13.85 29.25 7.97
C ILE A 524 14.57 29.48 9.29
N GLN A 525 15.79 30.04 9.26
CA GLN A 525 16.55 30.38 10.47
C GLN A 525 15.77 31.34 11.39
N GLU A 526 15.06 32.33 10.83
CA GLU A 526 14.17 33.23 11.58
C GLU A 526 13.06 32.45 12.32
N LYS A 527 12.53 31.39 11.72
CA LYS A 527 11.53 30.53 12.37
C LYS A 527 12.14 29.63 13.44
N LEU A 528 13.39 29.16 13.26
CA LEU A 528 14.12 28.39 14.27
C LEU A 528 14.35 29.20 15.55
N HIS A 529 14.70 30.46 15.44
CA HIS A 529 14.87 31.35 16.60
C HIS A 529 13.59 31.51 17.43
N ALA A 530 12.43 31.30 16.83
CA ALA A 530 11.14 31.32 17.52
C ALA A 530 10.74 29.96 18.11
N ALA A 531 11.39 28.88 17.72
CA ALA A 531 11.14 27.53 18.19
C ALA A 531 11.78 27.33 19.58
N LYS A 532 11.09 26.59 20.48
CA LYS A 532 11.52 26.43 21.87
C LYS A 532 12.17 25.09 22.14
N ASN A 533 11.72 24.03 21.49
CA ASN A 533 12.13 22.66 21.79
C ASN A 533 12.27 21.82 20.52
N ILE A 534 13.20 20.88 20.54
CA ILE A 534 13.31 19.83 19.54
C ILE A 534 12.46 18.64 20.03
N LEU A 535 11.53 18.18 19.21
CA LEU A 535 10.71 17.02 19.49
C LEU A 535 11.42 15.72 19.12
N ILE A 536 12.02 15.71 17.91
CA ILE A 536 12.72 14.56 17.38
C ILE A 536 13.76 15.00 16.36
N GLN A 537 14.86 14.27 16.31
CA GLN A 537 15.95 14.45 15.35
C GLN A 537 16.64 13.12 15.10
N ASN A 538 17.23 12.93 13.92
CA ASN A 538 17.94 11.69 13.57
C ASN A 538 19.47 11.78 13.76
N TYR A 539 19.99 12.93 14.13
CA TYR A 539 21.34 13.13 14.62
C TYR A 539 21.36 13.40 16.12
N LYS A 540 22.51 13.30 16.77
CA LYS A 540 22.62 13.52 18.23
C LYS A 540 22.52 14.98 18.63
N ASP A 541 22.88 15.88 17.73
CA ASP A 541 22.84 17.33 17.89
C ASP A 541 22.31 17.99 16.60
N THR A 542 22.07 19.29 16.61
CA THR A 542 21.62 20.07 15.44
C THR A 542 22.53 21.27 15.24
N ASP A 543 22.64 21.71 14.00
CA ASP A 543 23.22 22.99 13.60
C ASP A 543 22.12 23.86 12.98
N GLU A 544 21.82 25.01 13.58
CA GLU A 544 20.75 25.91 13.10
C GLU A 544 21.12 26.63 11.79
N SER A 545 22.33 26.46 11.30
CA SER A 545 22.80 27.05 10.03
C SER A 545 22.83 26.05 8.87
N THR A 546 22.91 24.74 9.16
CA THR A 546 23.21 23.70 8.16
C THR A 546 22.50 22.41 8.50
N LEU A 547 21.85 21.79 7.51
CA LEU A 547 21.39 20.39 7.60
C LEU A 547 22.46 19.47 7.00
N ARG A 548 22.82 18.43 7.73
CA ARG A 548 23.76 17.38 7.31
C ARG A 548 23.09 16.38 6.35
N PRO A 549 23.84 15.45 5.75
CA PRO A 549 23.27 14.43 4.87
C PRO A 549 22.09 13.67 5.52
N TYR A 550 20.97 13.66 4.84
CA TYR A 550 19.71 13.00 5.31
C TYR A 550 19.28 13.42 6.72
N GLU A 551 19.64 14.63 7.17
CA GLU A 551 19.21 15.14 8.47
C GLU A 551 17.73 15.49 8.46
N ALA A 552 17.04 15.04 9.51
CA ALA A 552 15.67 15.39 9.80
C ALA A 552 15.54 15.87 11.24
N VAL A 553 14.87 17.00 11.43
CA VAL A 553 14.62 17.59 12.74
C VAL A 553 13.25 18.24 12.79
N VAL A 554 12.59 18.11 13.93
CA VAL A 554 11.28 18.72 14.18
C VAL A 554 11.34 19.57 15.42
N TYR A 555 11.00 20.83 15.24
CA TYR A 555 10.92 21.81 16.30
C TYR A 555 9.48 22.06 16.71
N ALA A 556 9.25 22.34 18.01
CA ALA A 556 7.98 22.76 18.56
C ALA A 556 8.02 24.19 19.10
N ARG A 557 6.94 24.91 18.87
CA ARG A 557 6.70 26.26 19.38
C ARG A 557 5.42 26.30 20.21
#